data_957e54143231cc1d00f789b1d846fd79
#
_entry.id   957e54143231cc1d00f789b1d846fd79
#
_cell.length_a   1.000
_cell.length_b   1.000
_cell.length_c   1.000
_cell.angle_alpha   90.00
_cell.angle_beta   90.00
_cell.angle_gamma   90.00
#
_symmetry.space_group_name_H-M   'P 1'
#
loop_
_entity.id
_entity.type
_entity.pdbx_description
1 polymer ?
#
loop_
_entity_poly.entity_id
_entity_poly.type
_entity_poly.pdbx_seq_one_letter_code
_entity_poly.pdbx_strand_id
1 'polypeptide(L)'
;MKKFFRTALIVALCLISAFPFNSFAVDGEKVQWYDIDLTENEIQRILDLNPQNNASTRASDLILAFNVGIDKDGTNLNLVAKITCDLDVVKCGFKKILIQRRATTSSAWSTCFTFEDLYDDDSDYTIARQIAVSTGYQYRAVCTFYAKKNILSTQKIELDSNVMTF
;
A
#
# COMPACT_ATOMS: atom_id res chain seq x y z
N MET A 1 -8.57 -11.76 61.11
CA MET A 1 -8.99 -10.92 59.98
C MET A 1 -7.86 -10.59 58.97
N LYS A 2 -6.60 -10.45 59.35
CA LYS A 2 -5.51 -10.09 58.36
C LYS A 2 -5.12 -11.20 57.37
N LYS A 3 -5.41 -12.49 57.64
CA LYS A 3 -5.07 -13.58 56.72
C LYS A 3 -6.09 -13.78 55.59
N PHE A 4 -7.34 -13.43 55.83
CA PHE A 4 -8.39 -13.51 54.78
C PHE A 4 -8.21 -12.49 53.68
N PHE A 5 -7.70 -11.28 54.01
CA PHE A 5 -7.47 -10.23 53.02
C PHE A 5 -6.32 -10.55 52.06
N ARG A 6 -5.31 -11.28 52.53
CA ARG A 6 -4.19 -11.67 51.60
C ARG A 6 -4.58 -12.72 50.60
N THR A 7 -5.45 -13.66 51.00
CA THR A 7 -5.92 -14.71 50.06
C THR A 7 -6.88 -14.16 49.01
N ALA A 8 -7.76 -13.24 49.39
CA ALA A 8 -8.68 -12.58 48.47
C ALA A 8 -7.94 -11.72 47.42
N LEU A 9 -6.82 -11.05 47.80
CA LEU A 9 -6.04 -10.25 46.88
C LEU A 9 -5.29 -11.11 45.86
N ILE A 10 -4.78 -12.29 46.25
CA ILE A 10 -4.09 -13.20 45.34
C ILE A 10 -5.07 -13.83 44.34
N VAL A 11 -6.29 -14.17 44.77
CA VAL A 11 -7.32 -14.72 43.87
C VAL A 11 -7.79 -13.65 42.89
N ALA A 12 -7.91 -12.39 43.30
CA ALA A 12 -8.26 -11.29 42.40
C ALA A 12 -7.15 -10.98 41.35
N LEU A 13 -5.87 -11.11 41.74
CA LEU A 13 -4.75 -10.94 40.79
C LEU A 13 -4.66 -12.10 39.77
N CYS A 14 -4.99 -13.32 40.18
CA CYS A 14 -5.02 -14.49 39.28
C CYS A 14 -6.19 -14.46 38.28
N LEU A 15 -7.31 -13.79 38.63
CA LEU A 15 -8.45 -13.67 37.73
C LEU A 15 -8.22 -12.62 36.63
N ILE A 16 -7.32 -11.67 36.84
CA ILE A 16 -6.99 -10.67 35.82
C ILE A 16 -6.04 -11.26 34.74
N SER A 17 -5.29 -12.31 35.04
CA SER A 17 -4.42 -13.00 34.09
C SER A 17 -5.12 -14.08 33.24
N ALA A 18 -6.41 -14.34 33.48
CA ALA A 18 -7.18 -15.35 32.74
C ALA A 18 -8.05 -14.77 31.61
N PHE A 19 -8.00 -13.49 31.34
CA PHE A 19 -8.52 -13.00 30.08
C PHE A 19 -7.51 -13.38 28.99
N PRO A 20 -7.85 -14.29 28.06
CA PRO A 20 -7.04 -14.42 26.88
C PRO A 20 -7.06 -13.03 26.23
N PHE A 21 -5.91 -12.37 26.16
CA PHE A 21 -5.70 -11.39 25.12
C PHE A 21 -5.93 -12.18 23.82
N ASN A 22 -7.16 -12.13 23.32
CA ASN A 22 -7.39 -12.43 21.94
C ASN A 22 -6.53 -11.41 21.18
N SER A 23 -5.27 -11.79 20.94
CA SER A 23 -4.60 -11.28 19.76
C SER A 23 -5.58 -11.63 18.65
N PHE A 24 -6.29 -10.64 18.16
CA PHE A 24 -6.92 -10.73 16.86
C PHE A 24 -5.74 -10.96 15.89
N ALA A 25 -5.35 -12.24 15.75
CA ALA A 25 -4.80 -12.68 14.51
C ALA A 25 -5.89 -12.28 13.51
N VAL A 26 -5.63 -11.24 12.75
CA VAL A 26 -6.37 -10.97 11.54
C VAL A 26 -6.19 -12.25 10.75
N ASP A 27 -7.23 -13.11 10.78
CA ASP A 27 -7.33 -14.24 9.88
C ASP A 27 -6.88 -13.70 8.54
N GLY A 28 -5.85 -14.33 7.98
CA GLY A 28 -5.29 -13.93 6.70
C GLY A 28 -6.39 -14.13 5.65
N GLU A 29 -7.27 -13.13 5.55
CA GLU A 29 -8.22 -12.99 4.47
C GLU A 29 -7.37 -13.06 3.22
N LYS A 30 -7.45 -14.17 2.49
CA LYS A 30 -6.74 -14.33 1.22
C LYS A 30 -7.26 -13.23 0.31
N VAL A 31 -6.48 -12.17 0.26
CA VAL A 31 -6.77 -11.03 -0.58
C VAL A 31 -6.90 -11.52 -2.00
N GLN A 32 -8.07 -11.33 -2.55
CA GLN A 32 -8.33 -11.57 -3.94
C GLN A 32 -7.96 -10.29 -4.71
N TRP A 33 -6.96 -10.37 -5.54
CA TRP A 33 -6.61 -9.31 -6.48
C TRP A 33 -6.52 -9.91 -7.89
N TYR A 34 -6.80 -9.08 -8.88
CA TYR A 34 -6.78 -9.46 -10.29
C TYR A 34 -6.07 -8.37 -11.06
N ASP A 35 -5.27 -8.75 -12.05
CA ASP A 35 -4.85 -7.82 -13.10
C ASP A 35 -6.07 -7.47 -13.94
N ILE A 36 -6.25 -6.18 -14.24
CA ILE A 36 -7.36 -5.68 -15.05
C ILE A 36 -6.84 -4.96 -16.28
N ASP A 37 -7.53 -5.17 -17.40
CA ASP A 37 -7.25 -4.48 -18.65
C ASP A 37 -8.00 -3.13 -18.64
N LEU A 38 -7.25 -2.04 -18.52
CA LEU A 38 -7.76 -0.68 -18.62
C LEU A 38 -7.25 -0.04 -19.90
N THR A 39 -8.09 0.76 -20.51
CA THR A 39 -7.67 1.63 -21.61
C THR A 39 -6.72 2.73 -21.08
N GLU A 40 -5.86 3.30 -21.94
CA GLU A 40 -4.94 4.39 -21.54
C GLU A 40 -5.71 5.59 -20.96
N ASN A 41 -6.92 5.88 -21.45
CA ASN A 41 -7.77 6.95 -20.91
C ASN A 41 -8.24 6.64 -19.47
N GLU A 42 -8.56 5.40 -19.15
CA GLU A 42 -8.95 4.98 -17.80
C GLU A 42 -7.75 5.00 -16.86
N ILE A 43 -6.59 4.54 -17.32
CA ILE A 43 -5.32 4.62 -16.59
C ILE A 43 -5.03 6.08 -16.24
N GLN A 44 -5.04 6.97 -17.24
CA GLN A 44 -4.77 8.39 -17.03
C GLN A 44 -5.78 9.04 -16.09
N ARG A 45 -7.08 8.74 -16.24
CA ARG A 45 -8.14 9.23 -15.35
C ARG A 45 -7.87 8.87 -13.89
N ILE A 46 -7.46 7.62 -13.61
CA ILE A 46 -7.17 7.16 -12.23
C ILE A 46 -5.91 7.85 -11.69
N LEU A 47 -4.87 7.99 -12.51
CA LEU A 47 -3.64 8.69 -12.12
C LEU A 47 -3.88 10.17 -11.84
N ASP A 48 -4.79 10.82 -12.57
CA ASP A 48 -5.15 12.23 -12.39
C ASP A 48 -5.94 12.49 -11.08
N LEU A 49 -6.49 11.46 -10.45
CA LEU A 49 -7.08 11.57 -9.11
C LEU A 49 -6.03 11.86 -8.03
N ASN A 50 -4.75 11.59 -8.30
CA ASN A 50 -3.65 11.93 -7.41
C ASN A 50 -3.06 13.30 -7.77
N PRO A 51 -3.27 14.34 -6.94
CA PRO A 51 -2.76 15.68 -7.22
C PRO A 51 -1.23 15.80 -7.12
N GLN A 52 -0.56 14.75 -6.60
CA GLN A 52 0.89 14.70 -6.45
C GLN A 52 1.59 14.10 -7.69
N ASN A 53 1.10 14.42 -8.89
CA ASN A 53 1.71 13.96 -10.14
C ASN A 53 3.15 14.52 -10.25
N ASN A 54 4.15 13.67 -10.07
CA ASN A 54 5.55 14.07 -9.99
C ASN A 54 6.32 13.61 -11.24
N ALA A 55 6.72 14.59 -12.06
CA ALA A 55 7.76 14.38 -13.06
C ALA A 55 9.11 14.80 -12.45
N SER A 56 10.13 13.96 -12.56
CA SER A 56 11.49 14.34 -12.22
C SER A 56 12.04 15.23 -13.34
N THR A 57 12.71 16.33 -12.96
CA THR A 57 13.27 17.29 -13.91
C THR A 57 14.80 17.35 -13.92
N ARG A 58 15.47 16.46 -13.18
CA ARG A 58 16.93 16.45 -13.10
C ARG A 58 17.53 15.55 -14.18
N ALA A 59 18.48 16.06 -14.92
CA ALA A 59 19.18 15.32 -15.99
C ALA A 59 19.95 14.07 -15.52
N SER A 60 20.09 13.86 -14.21
CA SER A 60 20.75 12.69 -13.59
C SER A 60 19.78 11.66 -13.05
N ASP A 61 18.47 11.88 -13.17
CA ASP A 61 17.47 11.01 -12.60
C ASP A 61 17.23 9.80 -13.52
N LEU A 62 17.20 8.62 -12.92
CA LEU A 62 16.86 7.38 -13.62
C LEU A 62 15.34 7.24 -13.79
N ILE A 63 14.55 7.84 -12.89
CA ILE A 63 13.09 7.87 -12.94
C ILE A 63 12.68 9.24 -13.48
N LEU A 64 12.09 9.25 -14.66
CA LEU A 64 11.69 10.49 -15.37
C LEU A 64 10.27 10.92 -15.00
N ALA A 65 9.35 9.95 -14.88
CA ALA A 65 7.99 10.19 -14.46
C ALA A 65 7.47 9.02 -13.63
N PHE A 66 6.62 9.33 -12.66
CA PHE A 66 6.00 8.31 -11.81
C PHE A 66 4.70 8.84 -11.23
N ASN A 67 3.72 7.96 -11.11
CA ASN A 67 2.46 8.27 -10.45
C ASN A 67 1.79 7.00 -9.93
N VAL A 68 0.94 7.15 -8.91
CA VAL A 68 0.08 6.09 -8.37
C VAL A 68 -1.27 6.69 -8.02
N GLY A 69 -2.34 6.02 -8.44
CA GLY A 69 -3.70 6.42 -8.16
C GLY A 69 -4.56 5.24 -7.76
N ILE A 70 -5.60 5.50 -6.98
CA ILE A 70 -6.66 4.53 -6.69
C ILE A 70 -8.02 5.12 -7.04
N ASP A 71 -8.91 4.24 -7.50
CA ASP A 71 -10.29 4.57 -7.80
C ASP A 71 -11.23 3.51 -7.23
N LYS A 72 -12.50 3.82 -7.15
CA LYS A 72 -13.55 2.95 -6.63
C LYS A 72 -14.39 2.36 -7.76
N ASP A 73 -14.52 1.05 -7.76
CA ASP A 73 -15.43 0.31 -8.63
C ASP A 73 -16.32 -0.61 -7.78
N GLY A 74 -17.51 -0.12 -7.43
CA GLY A 74 -18.40 -0.80 -6.48
C GLY A 74 -17.76 -0.96 -5.10
N THR A 75 -17.47 -2.20 -4.70
CA THR A 75 -16.76 -2.57 -3.46
C THR A 75 -15.29 -2.90 -3.70
N ASN A 76 -14.81 -2.74 -4.94
CA ASN A 76 -13.42 -3.01 -5.30
C ASN A 76 -12.62 -1.73 -5.41
N LEU A 77 -11.35 -1.82 -5.04
CA LEU A 77 -10.35 -0.79 -5.21
C LEU A 77 -9.57 -1.09 -6.50
N ASN A 78 -9.61 -0.18 -7.47
CA ASN A 78 -8.74 -0.20 -8.64
C ASN A 78 -7.46 0.57 -8.31
N LEU A 79 -6.31 -0.10 -8.41
CA LEU A 79 -4.99 0.46 -8.24
C LEU A 79 -4.34 0.60 -9.61
N VAL A 80 -3.83 1.79 -9.92
CA VAL A 80 -2.97 2.04 -11.08
C VAL A 80 -1.67 2.66 -10.59
N ALA A 81 -0.53 2.12 -11.04
CA ALA A 81 0.77 2.72 -10.83
C ALA A 81 1.56 2.69 -12.15
N LYS A 82 2.19 3.82 -12.48
CA LYS A 82 2.97 3.99 -13.71
C LYS A 82 4.31 4.63 -13.40
N ILE A 83 5.36 4.12 -14.02
CA ILE A 83 6.72 4.65 -13.95
C ILE A 83 7.30 4.71 -15.35
N THR A 84 8.00 5.81 -15.65
CA THR A 84 8.81 5.99 -16.86
C THR A 84 10.23 6.28 -16.44
N CYS A 85 11.19 5.55 -16.98
CA CYS A 85 12.60 5.62 -16.68
C CYS A 85 13.42 6.10 -17.88
N ASP A 86 14.68 6.47 -17.63
CA ASP A 86 15.67 6.71 -18.67
C ASP A 86 15.89 5.44 -19.50
N LEU A 87 16.16 5.59 -20.81
CA LEU A 87 16.37 4.49 -21.74
C LEU A 87 17.57 3.57 -21.38
N ASP A 88 18.51 4.09 -20.60
CA ASP A 88 19.65 3.34 -20.11
C ASP A 88 19.36 2.45 -18.88
N VAL A 89 18.12 2.48 -18.37
CA VAL A 89 17.69 1.68 -17.23
C VAL A 89 17.49 0.23 -17.66
N VAL A 90 18.06 -0.70 -16.90
CA VAL A 90 17.98 -2.16 -17.14
C VAL A 90 16.95 -2.85 -16.25
N LYS A 91 16.31 -2.09 -15.34
CA LYS A 91 15.24 -2.60 -14.47
C LYS A 91 14.41 -1.43 -13.96
N CYS A 92 13.15 -1.42 -14.34
CA CYS A 92 12.17 -0.39 -14.02
C CYS A 92 10.96 -1.02 -13.32
N GLY A 93 10.36 -0.34 -12.33
CA GLY A 93 9.11 -0.82 -11.74
C GLY A 93 8.90 -0.42 -10.28
N PHE A 94 8.33 -1.32 -9.50
CA PHE A 94 7.88 -1.06 -8.14
C PHE A 94 8.57 -2.01 -7.17
N LYS A 95 9.39 -1.45 -6.26
CA LYS A 95 10.03 -2.24 -5.20
C LYS A 95 8.98 -2.75 -4.22
N LYS A 96 7.97 -1.90 -3.91
CA LYS A 96 6.90 -2.22 -2.98
C LYS A 96 5.70 -1.34 -3.24
N ILE A 97 4.51 -1.92 -3.14
CA ILE A 97 3.24 -1.20 -3.07
C ILE A 97 2.49 -1.70 -1.84
N LEU A 98 2.16 -0.79 -0.94
CA LEU A 98 1.37 -1.05 0.26
C LEU A 98 -0.04 -0.50 0.04
N ILE A 99 -1.06 -1.34 0.21
CA ILE A 99 -2.43 -0.85 0.37
C ILE A 99 -2.69 -0.71 1.86
N GLN A 100 -3.02 0.50 2.26
CA GLN A 100 -3.25 0.86 3.65
C GLN A 100 -4.71 1.27 3.85
N ARG A 101 -5.27 0.94 5.02
CA ARG A 101 -6.60 1.36 5.44
C ARG A 101 -6.60 2.03 6.80
N ARG A 102 -7.63 2.86 7.04
CA ARG A 102 -7.94 3.40 8.36
C ARG A 102 -9.45 3.56 8.53
N ALA A 103 -9.95 3.48 9.77
CA ALA A 103 -11.38 3.59 10.05
C ALA A 103 -11.89 5.04 9.98
N THR A 104 -11.08 6.02 10.38
CA THR A 104 -11.42 7.44 10.39
C THR A 104 -10.20 8.28 10.01
N THR A 105 -10.40 9.56 9.72
CA THR A 105 -9.31 10.50 9.40
C THR A 105 -8.30 10.69 10.54
N SER A 106 -8.72 10.44 11.79
CA SER A 106 -7.87 10.52 12.98
C SER A 106 -7.18 9.20 13.34
N SER A 107 -7.56 8.08 12.70
CA SER A 107 -6.94 6.77 12.94
C SER A 107 -5.61 6.65 12.19
N ALA A 108 -4.67 5.91 12.79
CA ALA A 108 -3.44 5.55 12.10
C ALA A 108 -3.72 4.64 10.90
N TRP A 109 -2.88 4.75 9.86
CA TRP A 109 -2.90 3.85 8.72
C TRP A 109 -2.37 2.48 9.11
N SER A 110 -3.04 1.42 8.69
CA SER A 110 -2.59 0.04 8.82
C SER A 110 -2.49 -0.61 7.43
N THR A 111 -1.40 -1.32 7.17
CA THR A 111 -1.21 -2.05 5.92
C THR A 111 -2.10 -3.28 5.91
N CYS A 112 -2.90 -3.44 4.86
CA CYS A 112 -3.74 -4.61 4.64
C CYS A 112 -3.23 -5.48 3.48
N PHE A 113 -2.50 -4.92 2.49
CA PHE A 113 -1.93 -5.67 1.37
C PHE A 113 -0.54 -5.16 1.04
N THR A 114 0.30 -6.06 0.52
CA THR A 114 1.65 -5.73 0.06
C THR A 114 1.93 -6.46 -1.25
N PHE A 115 2.38 -5.71 -2.25
CA PHE A 115 3.00 -6.25 -3.46
C PHE A 115 4.47 -5.88 -3.44
N GLU A 116 5.34 -6.80 -3.80
CA GLU A 116 6.78 -6.59 -3.79
C GLU A 116 7.42 -7.05 -5.11
N ASP A 117 8.51 -6.39 -5.46
CA ASP A 117 9.42 -6.78 -6.55
C ASP A 117 8.72 -6.93 -7.93
N LEU A 118 7.85 -5.96 -8.27
CA LEU A 118 7.19 -5.87 -9.56
C LEU A 118 8.06 -5.05 -10.52
N TYR A 119 8.73 -5.71 -11.45
CA TYR A 119 9.70 -5.08 -12.36
C TYR A 119 9.54 -5.53 -13.79
N ASP A 120 9.97 -4.67 -14.69
CA ASP A 120 10.17 -4.96 -16.10
C ASP A 120 11.60 -4.55 -16.52
N ASP A 121 12.08 -5.12 -17.63
CA ASP A 121 13.35 -4.74 -18.27
C ASP A 121 13.16 -3.57 -19.25
N ASP A 122 11.93 -3.08 -19.43
CA ASP A 122 11.60 -1.90 -20.23
C ASP A 122 11.75 -0.61 -19.43
N SER A 123 11.85 0.52 -20.15
CA SER A 123 11.91 1.87 -19.57
C SER A 123 10.56 2.38 -19.05
N ASP A 124 9.45 1.78 -19.47
CA ASP A 124 8.09 2.09 -19.03
C ASP A 124 7.44 0.87 -18.43
N TYR A 125 6.85 1.04 -17.23
CA TYR A 125 6.10 -0.04 -16.60
C TYR A 125 4.82 0.49 -15.95
N THR A 126 3.71 -0.17 -16.27
CA THR A 126 2.38 0.16 -15.73
C THR A 126 1.74 -1.10 -15.18
N ILE A 127 1.15 -0.98 -14.00
CA ILE A 127 0.25 -2.02 -13.46
C ILE A 127 -1.15 -1.45 -13.26
N ALA A 128 -2.16 -2.28 -13.51
CA ALA A 128 -3.54 -2.03 -13.15
C ALA A 128 -4.10 -3.24 -12.43
N ARG A 129 -4.57 -3.06 -11.19
CA ARG A 129 -5.05 -4.16 -10.34
C ARG A 129 -6.34 -3.80 -9.66
N GLN A 130 -7.25 -4.75 -9.61
CA GLN A 130 -8.45 -4.67 -8.80
C GLN A 130 -8.31 -5.51 -7.54
N ILE A 131 -8.69 -4.94 -6.40
CA ILE A 131 -8.53 -5.54 -5.07
C ILE A 131 -9.88 -5.45 -4.36
N ALA A 132 -10.41 -6.60 -3.88
CA ALA A 132 -11.59 -6.60 -3.05
C ALA A 132 -11.26 -5.96 -1.68
N VAL A 133 -12.08 -5.01 -1.24
CA VAL A 133 -11.84 -4.26 0.01
C VAL A 133 -13.10 -4.21 0.88
N SER A 134 -12.91 -4.04 2.18
CA SER A 134 -14.02 -3.91 3.14
C SER A 134 -14.58 -2.48 3.12
N THR A 135 -15.90 -2.34 3.24
CA THR A 135 -16.58 -1.04 3.39
C THR A 135 -16.37 -0.45 4.79
N GLY A 136 -16.62 0.86 4.94
CA GLY A 136 -16.48 1.58 6.21
C GLY A 136 -15.04 2.06 6.51
N TYR A 137 -14.13 1.96 5.54
CA TYR A 137 -12.74 2.37 5.67
C TYR A 137 -12.31 3.37 4.60
N GLN A 138 -11.30 4.15 4.92
CA GLN A 138 -10.52 4.90 3.95
C GLN A 138 -9.31 4.08 3.53
N TYR A 139 -8.98 4.14 2.25
CA TYR A 139 -7.84 3.43 1.65
C TYR A 139 -6.91 4.39 0.94
N ARG A 140 -5.62 4.05 0.90
CA ARG A 140 -4.59 4.64 0.05
C ARG A 140 -3.59 3.57 -0.38
N ALA A 141 -2.86 3.85 -1.44
CA ALA A 141 -1.66 3.11 -1.81
C ALA A 141 -0.41 3.92 -1.47
N VAL A 142 0.65 3.26 -0.98
CA VAL A 142 1.99 3.82 -0.82
C VAL A 142 2.91 3.03 -1.75
N CYS A 143 3.46 3.69 -2.76
CA CYS A 143 4.25 3.05 -3.79
C CYS A 143 5.72 3.46 -3.69
N THR A 144 6.63 2.48 -3.66
CA THR A 144 8.07 2.69 -3.78
C THR A 144 8.49 2.33 -5.21
N PHE A 145 8.67 3.35 -6.04
CA PHE A 145 9.19 3.26 -7.40
C PHE A 145 10.67 2.92 -7.38
N TYR A 146 11.12 2.17 -8.39
CA TYR A 146 12.49 1.70 -8.47
C TYR A 146 13.02 1.69 -9.90
N ALA A 147 14.21 2.24 -10.09
CA ALA A 147 14.96 2.16 -11.32
C ALA A 147 16.41 1.75 -11.04
N LYS A 148 16.97 0.94 -11.95
CA LYS A 148 18.36 0.47 -11.88
C LYS A 148 18.99 0.52 -13.26
N LYS A 149 20.12 1.23 -13.37
CA LYS A 149 20.95 1.27 -14.56
C LYS A 149 22.09 0.24 -14.49
N ASN A 150 22.72 0.06 -13.32
CA ASN A 150 23.79 -0.90 -13.06
C ASN A 150 23.90 -1.17 -11.55
N ILE A 151 24.91 -1.93 -11.12
CA ILE A 151 25.07 -2.31 -9.69
C ILE A 151 25.25 -1.08 -8.78
N LEU A 152 25.84 0.00 -9.28
CA LEU A 152 26.15 1.20 -8.51
C LEU A 152 25.13 2.33 -8.68
N SER A 153 24.26 2.22 -9.68
CA SER A 153 23.31 3.29 -10.03
C SER A 153 21.87 2.78 -9.91
N THR A 154 21.25 3.14 -8.79
CA THR A 154 19.83 2.83 -8.49
C THR A 154 19.14 4.06 -7.93
N GLN A 155 17.85 4.21 -8.24
CA GLN A 155 17.00 5.26 -7.69
C GLN A 155 15.74 4.65 -7.10
N LYS A 156 15.28 5.23 -5.98
CA LYS A 156 14.00 4.89 -5.33
C LYS A 156 13.28 6.16 -4.97
N ILE A 157 11.98 6.18 -5.22
CA ILE A 157 11.09 7.30 -4.87
C ILE A 157 9.85 6.70 -4.22
N GLU A 158 9.35 7.30 -3.15
CA GLU A 158 8.09 6.91 -2.52
C GLU A 158 7.03 7.96 -2.78
N LEU A 159 5.80 7.52 -3.09
CA LEU A 159 4.66 8.37 -3.34
C LEU A 159 3.39 7.71 -2.78
N ASP A 160 2.57 8.52 -2.11
CA ASP A 160 1.23 8.15 -1.68
C ASP A 160 0.22 8.43 -2.81
N SER A 161 -0.78 7.58 -2.97
CA SER A 161 -1.92 7.85 -3.84
C SER A 161 -2.89 8.86 -3.21
N ASN A 162 -3.91 9.25 -3.96
CA ASN A 162 -5.14 9.82 -3.41
C ASN A 162 -5.77 8.88 -2.35
N VAL A 163 -6.70 9.41 -1.54
CA VAL A 163 -7.46 8.66 -0.52
C VAL A 163 -8.88 8.44 -1.00
N MET A 164 -9.38 7.21 -0.90
CA MET A 164 -10.76 6.84 -1.24
C MET A 164 -11.49 6.23 -0.04
N THR A 165 -12.81 6.49 0.06
CA THR A 165 -13.69 5.91 1.08
C THR A 165 -14.59 4.84 0.46
N PHE A 166 -14.67 3.69 1.10
CA PHE A 166 -15.46 2.53 0.67
C PHE A 166 -16.58 2.21 1.65
#